data_8d2c2daf04af236748d0780c8c370a4a
#
_entry.id   8d2c2daf04af236748d0780c8c370a4a
#
_cell.length_a   1.000
_cell.length_b   1.000
_cell.length_c   1.000
_cell.angle_alpha   90.00
_cell.angle_beta   90.00
_cell.angle_gamma   90.00
#
_symmetry.space_group_name_H-M   'P 1'
#
loop_
_entity.id
_entity.type
_entity.pdbx_description
1 polymer ?
#
loop_
_entity_poly.entity_id
_entity_poly.type
_entity_poly.pdbx_seq_one_letter_code
_entity_poly.pdbx_strand_id
1 'polypeptide(L)'
;VSAEASEFKINKITDLDAPWGSTFISDKELLITEKSGKIKLIELSAGNVSEVTHNLKILEDGQGGLLDILYKDNVVFVSYSEDHGKFKSTTSIARANLDRSELKFDNIFVAQPPINSGYHFGSRLAVKDEFLFASVGERGQGMIAQDPTQHPGSIIRIKLDGSIPRDN
;
A
#
# COMPACT_ATOMS: atom_id res chain seq x y z
N VAL A 1 -34.86 1.50 28.14
CA VAL A 1 -33.57 0.80 28.18
C VAL A 1 -32.53 1.83 27.79
N SER A 2 -31.79 2.40 28.77
CA SER A 2 -30.68 3.29 28.53
C SER A 2 -29.50 2.45 28.05
N ALA A 3 -29.02 2.69 26.81
CA ALA A 3 -27.76 2.15 26.36
C ALA A 3 -26.64 2.88 27.13
N GLU A 4 -25.91 2.15 27.96
CA GLU A 4 -24.67 2.68 28.53
C GLU A 4 -23.68 2.86 27.38
N ALA A 5 -23.20 4.10 27.18
CA ALA A 5 -22.11 4.36 26.26
C ALA A 5 -20.86 3.67 26.81
N SER A 6 -20.31 2.73 26.06
CA SER A 6 -19.03 2.11 26.42
C SER A 6 -17.94 3.21 26.41
N GLU A 7 -17.24 3.33 27.52
CA GLU A 7 -16.15 4.30 27.68
C GLU A 7 -14.95 3.84 26.85
N PHE A 8 -14.59 4.57 25.78
CA PHE A 8 -13.42 4.29 24.99
C PHE A 8 -12.18 4.86 25.67
N LYS A 9 -11.16 4.02 25.88
CA LYS A 9 -9.86 4.46 26.35
C LYS A 9 -8.90 4.58 25.16
N ILE A 10 -8.35 5.77 24.95
CA ILE A 10 -7.36 6.04 23.92
C ILE A 10 -5.99 6.09 24.57
N ASN A 11 -5.06 5.24 24.08
CA ASN A 11 -3.67 5.27 24.48
C ASN A 11 -2.82 5.63 23.24
N LYS A 12 -2.04 6.71 23.33
CA LYS A 12 -1.06 7.06 22.31
C LYS A 12 0.15 6.13 22.45
N ILE A 13 0.57 5.49 21.36
CA ILE A 13 1.72 4.60 21.31
C ILE A 13 2.95 5.38 20.84
N THR A 14 2.85 6.08 19.72
CA THR A 14 3.96 6.84 19.12
C THR A 14 3.44 7.95 18.20
N ASP A 15 4.36 8.80 17.72
CA ASP A 15 4.11 9.75 16.64
C ASP A 15 4.71 9.21 15.33
N LEU A 16 4.04 9.48 14.22
CA LEU A 16 4.43 9.08 12.87
C LEU A 16 4.32 10.28 11.92
N ASP A 17 5.09 10.26 10.83
CA ASP A 17 5.05 11.31 9.81
C ASP A 17 4.19 10.86 8.62
N ALA A 18 3.02 11.48 8.45
CA ALA A 18 2.06 11.18 7.38
C ALA A 18 1.83 9.66 7.17
N PRO A 19 1.41 8.91 8.22
CA PRO A 19 1.13 7.48 8.09
C PRO A 19 -0.02 7.24 7.10
N TRP A 20 0.12 6.24 6.23
CA TRP A 20 -0.87 5.95 5.20
C TRP A 20 -1.54 4.60 5.39
N GLY A 21 -0.79 3.52 5.40
CA GLY A 21 -1.27 2.14 5.56
C GLY A 21 -0.68 1.46 6.78
N SER A 22 -1.38 0.44 7.30
CA SER A 22 -0.90 -0.36 8.41
C SER A 22 -1.38 -1.79 8.33
N THR A 23 -0.58 -2.73 8.82
CA THR A 23 -0.93 -4.15 8.90
C THR A 23 -0.27 -4.81 10.10
N PHE A 24 -1.03 -5.62 10.83
CA PHE A 24 -0.46 -6.46 11.88
C PHE A 24 0.32 -7.62 11.26
N ILE A 25 1.53 -7.88 11.77
CA ILE A 25 2.34 -9.06 11.43
C ILE A 25 2.35 -10.08 12.57
N SER A 26 1.93 -9.66 13.75
CA SER A 26 1.63 -10.49 14.92
C SER A 26 0.69 -9.71 15.85
N ASP A 27 0.23 -10.33 16.94
CA ASP A 27 -0.57 -9.65 17.99
C ASP A 27 0.18 -8.50 18.69
N LYS A 28 1.50 -8.39 18.48
CA LYS A 28 2.38 -7.44 19.17
C LYS A 28 3.10 -6.48 18.24
N GLU A 29 3.06 -6.73 16.94
CA GLU A 29 3.86 -5.99 15.96
C GLU A 29 3.00 -5.46 14.81
N LEU A 30 3.20 -4.21 14.48
CA LEU A 30 2.49 -3.49 13.42
C LEU A 30 3.49 -2.89 12.43
N LEU A 31 3.34 -3.17 11.15
CA LEU A 31 4.01 -2.43 10.08
C LEU A 31 3.14 -1.24 9.67
N ILE A 32 3.77 -0.09 9.49
CA ILE A 32 3.11 1.14 9.00
C ILE A 32 3.95 1.75 7.89
N THR A 33 3.29 2.21 6.85
CA THR A 33 3.90 3.03 5.79
C THR A 33 3.75 4.51 6.12
N GLU A 34 4.82 5.27 5.92
CA GLU A 34 4.78 6.72 5.86
C GLU A 34 4.84 7.16 4.40
N LYS A 35 4.06 8.16 4.03
CA LYS A 35 3.95 8.66 2.65
C LYS A 35 5.30 8.97 2.01
N SER A 36 6.24 9.47 2.81
CA SER A 36 7.62 9.79 2.40
C SER A 36 8.43 8.60 1.88
N GLY A 37 7.90 7.38 2.02
CA GLY A 37 8.57 6.16 1.56
C GLY A 37 9.16 5.33 2.69
N LYS A 38 8.92 5.63 3.95
CA LYS A 38 9.43 4.84 5.07
C LYS A 38 8.46 3.73 5.47
N ILE A 39 9.01 2.60 5.90
CA ILE A 39 8.27 1.53 6.57
C ILE A 39 8.72 1.50 8.03
N LYS A 40 7.77 1.60 8.94
CA LYS A 40 8.01 1.55 10.38
C LYS A 40 7.47 0.24 10.95
N LEU A 41 8.28 -0.42 11.76
CA LEU A 41 7.86 -1.54 12.60
C LEU A 41 7.64 -1.01 14.02
N ILE A 42 6.45 -1.22 14.54
CA ILE A 42 6.07 -0.80 15.90
C ILE A 42 5.84 -2.03 16.76
N GLU A 43 6.55 -2.10 17.87
CA GLU A 43 6.30 -3.04 18.94
C GLU A 43 5.27 -2.44 19.91
N LEU A 44 4.05 -2.95 19.89
CA LEU A 44 2.90 -2.34 20.57
C LEU A 44 3.02 -2.31 22.10
N SER A 45 3.67 -3.32 22.68
CA SER A 45 3.79 -3.44 24.14
C SER A 45 4.76 -2.41 24.74
N ALA A 46 5.85 -2.12 24.05
CA ALA A 46 6.92 -1.23 24.50
C ALA A 46 6.86 0.15 23.83
N GLY A 47 6.11 0.29 22.73
CA GLY A 47 6.10 1.51 21.92
C GLY A 47 7.37 1.75 21.13
N ASN A 48 8.24 0.74 21.02
CA ASN A 48 9.47 0.84 20.24
C ASN A 48 9.15 0.96 18.75
N VAL A 49 9.84 1.86 18.06
CA VAL A 49 9.70 2.07 16.62
C VAL A 49 11.06 1.87 15.97
N SER A 50 11.12 1.01 14.97
CA SER A 50 12.29 0.83 14.12
C SER A 50 11.92 1.04 12.65
N GLU A 51 12.91 1.42 11.84
CA GLU A 51 12.73 1.56 10.39
C GLU A 51 13.13 0.26 9.72
N VAL A 52 12.27 -0.20 8.79
CA VAL A 52 12.54 -1.35 7.92
C VAL A 52 12.98 -0.82 6.57
N THR A 53 14.19 -1.14 6.16
CA THR A 53 14.75 -0.67 4.87
C THR A 53 14.13 -1.41 3.69
N HIS A 54 14.16 -0.81 2.50
CA HIS A 54 13.63 -1.44 1.29
C HIS A 54 14.24 -0.84 0.01
N ASN A 55 13.96 -1.48 -1.15
CA ASN A 55 14.51 -1.17 -2.46
C ASN A 55 13.53 -0.47 -3.42
N LEU A 56 12.35 -0.03 -2.97
CA LEU A 56 11.34 0.59 -3.84
C LEU A 56 11.81 1.96 -4.37
N LYS A 57 11.44 2.27 -5.61
CA LYS A 57 11.67 3.58 -6.25
C LYS A 57 10.38 4.40 -6.18
N ILE A 58 10.25 5.19 -5.15
CA ILE A 58 9.02 5.92 -4.83
C ILE A 58 9.15 7.37 -5.29
N LEU A 59 8.11 7.87 -5.97
CA LEU A 59 7.92 9.30 -6.23
C LEU A 59 6.89 9.85 -5.23
N GLU A 60 7.35 10.59 -4.23
CA GLU A 60 6.46 11.36 -3.36
C GLU A 60 6.08 12.66 -4.09
N ASP A 61 4.86 12.71 -4.62
CA ASP A 61 4.29 13.88 -5.27
C ASP A 61 2.77 13.95 -5.05
N GLY A 62 2.29 15.10 -4.60
CA GLY A 62 0.87 15.31 -4.33
C GLY A 62 0.30 14.29 -3.33
N GLN A 63 -0.57 13.41 -3.81
CA GLN A 63 -1.17 12.30 -3.04
C GLN A 63 -0.34 11.00 -3.14
N GLY A 64 0.69 10.97 -4.00
CA GLY A 64 1.57 9.82 -4.20
C GLY A 64 2.63 9.68 -3.11
N GLY A 65 3.21 8.51 -3.02
CA GLY A 65 4.23 8.12 -2.04
C GLY A 65 4.21 6.61 -1.81
N LEU A 66 4.67 6.15 -0.67
CA LEU A 66 4.42 4.80 -0.19
C LEU A 66 3.04 4.77 0.45
N LEU A 67 2.17 3.89 -0.01
CA LEU A 67 0.74 3.95 0.26
C LEU A 67 0.30 2.78 1.14
N ASP A 68 -0.45 1.81 0.62
CA ASP A 68 -0.96 0.75 1.45
C ASP A 68 0.06 -0.36 1.72
N ILE A 69 -0.13 -1.06 2.83
CA ILE A 69 0.66 -2.23 3.22
C ILE A 69 -0.27 -3.31 3.75
N LEU A 70 -0.04 -4.56 3.33
CA LEU A 70 -0.82 -5.71 3.74
C LEU A 70 0.10 -6.90 3.99
N TYR A 71 -0.09 -7.58 5.11
CA TYR A 71 0.62 -8.81 5.46
C TYR A 71 -0.29 -10.02 5.34
N LYS A 72 0.20 -11.07 4.72
CA LYS A 72 -0.45 -12.37 4.65
C LYS A 72 0.58 -13.49 4.49
N ASP A 73 0.49 -14.50 5.35
CA ASP A 73 1.24 -15.76 5.22
C ASP A 73 2.75 -15.56 4.98
N ASN A 74 3.39 -14.75 5.83
CA ASN A 74 4.81 -14.38 5.76
C ASN A 74 5.22 -13.54 4.53
N VAL A 75 4.24 -12.98 3.79
CA VAL A 75 4.46 -12.08 2.67
C VAL A 75 3.91 -10.70 2.99
N VAL A 76 4.67 -9.67 2.71
CA VAL A 76 4.28 -8.25 2.78
C VAL A 76 4.02 -7.75 1.37
N PHE A 77 2.84 -7.19 1.15
CA PHE A 77 2.44 -6.51 -0.07
C PHE A 77 2.39 -5.01 0.20
N VAL A 78 2.84 -4.21 -0.75
CA VAL A 78 2.71 -2.75 -0.70
C VAL A 78 2.19 -2.22 -2.02
N SER A 79 1.46 -1.11 -1.94
CA SER A 79 1.15 -0.26 -3.09
C SER A 79 1.89 1.06 -2.95
N TYR A 80 2.35 1.62 -4.04
CA TYR A 80 3.12 2.86 -4.03
C TYR A 80 3.05 3.58 -5.38
N SER A 81 3.40 4.87 -5.38
CA SER A 81 3.62 5.62 -6.61
C SER A 81 5.03 5.36 -7.11
N GLU A 82 5.17 4.50 -8.12
CA GLU A 82 6.45 4.18 -8.73
C GLU A 82 6.95 5.32 -9.60
N ASP A 83 8.24 5.69 -9.41
CA ASP A 83 8.91 6.72 -10.21
C ASP A 83 9.30 6.17 -11.59
N HIS A 84 8.74 6.74 -12.65
CA HIS A 84 9.07 6.47 -14.06
C HIS A 84 9.90 7.59 -14.70
N GLY A 85 10.41 8.51 -13.89
CA GLY A 85 11.17 9.68 -14.35
C GLY A 85 10.32 10.76 -15.02
N LYS A 86 10.89 11.95 -15.19
CA LYS A 86 10.22 13.12 -15.80
C LYS A 86 8.87 13.45 -15.12
N PHE A 87 8.81 13.31 -13.81
CA PHE A 87 7.59 13.50 -12.98
C PHE A 87 6.42 12.58 -13.36
N LYS A 88 6.66 11.50 -14.08
CA LYS A 88 5.64 10.47 -14.32
C LYS A 88 5.71 9.42 -13.24
N SER A 89 4.54 9.03 -12.75
CA SER A 89 4.39 7.95 -11.79
C SER A 89 3.17 7.11 -12.10
N THR A 90 3.15 5.91 -11.55
CA THR A 90 1.99 5.04 -11.64
C THR A 90 1.77 4.31 -10.31
N THR A 91 0.57 3.78 -10.10
CA THR A 91 0.31 2.87 -9.00
C THR A 91 0.94 1.52 -9.30
N SER A 92 1.89 1.10 -8.47
CA SER A 92 2.53 -0.20 -8.55
C SER A 92 2.31 -1.00 -7.28
N ILE A 93 2.33 -2.33 -7.41
CA ILE A 93 2.20 -3.27 -6.31
C ILE A 93 3.46 -4.12 -6.28
N ALA A 94 4.05 -4.25 -5.10
CA ALA A 94 5.21 -5.09 -4.90
C ALA A 94 5.00 -6.03 -3.71
N ARG A 95 5.75 -7.13 -3.68
CA ARG A 95 5.74 -8.12 -2.61
C ARG A 95 7.15 -8.44 -2.12
N ALA A 96 7.27 -8.76 -0.85
CA ALA A 96 8.51 -9.25 -0.24
C ALA A 96 8.18 -10.34 0.79
N ASN A 97 9.10 -11.25 1.04
CA ASN A 97 9.02 -12.07 2.25
C ASN A 97 9.26 -11.20 3.48
N LEU A 98 8.55 -11.46 4.57
CA LEU A 98 8.71 -10.69 5.79
C LEU A 98 10.13 -10.82 6.34
N ASP A 99 10.80 -9.68 6.47
CA ASP A 99 11.98 -9.48 7.27
C ASP A 99 11.80 -8.17 8.07
N ARG A 100 12.20 -8.15 9.33
CA ARG A 100 11.99 -7.01 10.24
C ARG A 100 13.04 -5.91 10.11
N SER A 101 14.08 -6.16 9.31
CA SER A 101 15.18 -5.22 9.07
C SER A 101 15.24 -4.70 7.64
N GLU A 102 14.95 -5.56 6.66
CA GLU A 102 15.03 -5.22 5.24
C GLU A 102 13.98 -5.99 4.43
N LEU A 103 13.13 -5.28 3.68
CA LEU A 103 12.16 -5.86 2.75
C LEU A 103 12.67 -5.71 1.32
N LYS A 104 13.02 -6.84 0.69
CA LYS A 104 13.41 -6.89 -0.72
C LYS A 104 12.18 -7.12 -1.58
N PHE A 105 11.62 -6.04 -2.08
CA PHE A 105 10.41 -6.05 -2.89
C PHE A 105 10.69 -6.37 -4.35
N ASP A 106 9.84 -7.24 -4.91
CA ASP A 106 9.69 -7.46 -6.34
C ASP A 106 8.34 -6.91 -6.80
N ASN A 107 8.31 -6.13 -7.89
CA ASN A 107 7.06 -5.66 -8.48
C ASN A 107 6.29 -6.85 -9.04
N ILE A 108 5.01 -6.93 -8.68
CA ILE A 108 4.06 -7.93 -9.20
C ILE A 108 2.97 -7.31 -10.07
N PHE A 109 2.82 -5.99 -10.03
CA PHE A 109 1.91 -5.24 -10.91
C PHE A 109 2.39 -3.81 -11.05
N VAL A 110 2.30 -3.27 -12.28
CA VAL A 110 2.61 -1.88 -12.62
C VAL A 110 1.50 -1.34 -13.51
N ALA A 111 0.70 -0.40 -13.01
CA ALA A 111 -0.40 0.17 -13.78
C ALA A 111 0.10 0.96 -15.00
N GLN A 112 -0.60 0.86 -16.11
CA GLN A 112 -0.26 1.54 -17.36
C GLN A 112 -1.43 2.43 -17.85
N PRO A 113 -1.12 3.59 -18.40
CA PRO A 113 0.20 4.22 -18.58
C PRO A 113 0.66 4.97 -17.31
N PRO A 114 1.99 5.24 -17.15
CA PRO A 114 2.47 6.22 -16.18
C PRO A 114 2.04 7.64 -16.58
N ILE A 115 1.57 8.41 -15.61
CA ILE A 115 0.96 9.74 -15.83
C ILE A 115 1.70 10.79 -15.00
N ASN A 116 1.94 11.97 -15.56
CA ASN A 116 2.42 13.14 -14.82
C ASN A 116 1.24 13.77 -14.08
N SER A 117 0.97 13.28 -12.90
CA SER A 117 -0.08 13.76 -12.02
C SER A 117 0.16 13.30 -10.59
N GLY A 118 0.05 14.20 -9.63
CA GLY A 118 0.10 13.90 -8.19
C GLY A 118 -1.25 13.48 -7.58
N TYR A 119 -2.27 13.21 -8.40
CA TYR A 119 -3.63 12.95 -7.91
C TYR A 119 -4.10 11.51 -8.11
N HIS A 120 -5.04 11.08 -7.27
CA HIS A 120 -5.91 9.92 -7.41
C HIS A 120 -5.15 8.62 -7.72
N PHE A 121 -4.30 8.18 -6.80
CA PHE A 121 -3.57 6.91 -6.93
C PHE A 121 -4.45 5.69 -6.59
N GLY A 122 -5.49 5.85 -5.77
CA GLY A 122 -6.26 4.75 -5.23
C GLY A 122 -5.46 3.98 -4.19
N SER A 123 -4.92 2.84 -4.56
CA SER A 123 -3.85 2.09 -3.87
C SER A 123 -4.28 1.21 -2.69
N ARG A 124 -5.56 1.14 -2.31
CA ARG A 124 -6.00 0.22 -1.26
C ARG A 124 -5.85 -1.24 -1.70
N LEU A 125 -5.24 -2.05 -0.84
CA LEU A 125 -5.03 -3.49 -1.03
C LEU A 125 -6.05 -4.30 -0.22
N ALA A 126 -6.49 -5.41 -0.79
CA ALA A 126 -7.29 -6.41 -0.09
C ALA A 126 -6.95 -7.81 -0.61
N VAL A 127 -6.95 -8.81 0.27
CA VAL A 127 -6.77 -10.20 -0.12
C VAL A 127 -8.05 -10.97 0.16
N LYS A 128 -8.48 -11.77 -0.82
CA LYS A 128 -9.53 -12.77 -0.66
C LYS A 128 -9.09 -14.04 -1.35
N ASP A 129 -9.08 -15.13 -0.61
CA ASP A 129 -8.61 -16.44 -1.06
C ASP A 129 -7.17 -16.36 -1.61
N GLU A 130 -6.94 -16.73 -2.87
CA GLU A 130 -5.66 -16.67 -3.57
C GLU A 130 -5.45 -15.36 -4.37
N PHE A 131 -6.37 -14.40 -4.25
CA PHE A 131 -6.35 -13.17 -5.05
C PHE A 131 -6.01 -11.94 -4.22
N LEU A 132 -5.19 -11.09 -4.81
CA LEU A 132 -4.94 -9.73 -4.37
C LEU A 132 -5.76 -8.76 -5.22
N PHE A 133 -6.52 -7.91 -4.57
CA PHE A 133 -7.28 -6.82 -5.17
C PHE A 133 -6.60 -5.49 -4.83
N ALA A 134 -6.55 -4.59 -5.80
CA ALA A 134 -6.04 -3.25 -5.59
C ALA A 134 -6.88 -2.22 -6.33
N SER A 135 -7.15 -1.08 -5.70
CA SER A 135 -7.75 0.06 -6.38
C SER A 135 -6.66 0.88 -7.08
N VAL A 136 -6.91 1.30 -8.33
CA VAL A 136 -6.07 2.22 -9.10
C VAL A 136 -6.92 3.42 -9.47
N GLY A 137 -6.54 4.60 -9.02
CA GLY A 137 -7.25 5.84 -9.34
C GLY A 137 -7.02 6.30 -10.77
N GLU A 138 -7.89 7.18 -11.27
CA GLU A 138 -7.86 7.69 -12.64
C GLU A 138 -6.81 8.80 -12.87
N ARG A 139 -6.04 9.13 -11.85
CA ARG A 139 -4.88 10.04 -11.91
C ARG A 139 -5.20 11.44 -12.44
N GLY A 140 -6.43 11.94 -12.18
CA GLY A 140 -6.91 13.23 -12.66
C GLY A 140 -7.27 13.25 -14.16
N GLN A 141 -7.31 12.09 -14.82
CA GLN A 141 -7.64 11.97 -16.25
C GLN A 141 -9.13 11.65 -16.52
N GLY A 142 -9.96 11.65 -15.48
CA GLY A 142 -11.41 11.47 -15.56
C GLY A 142 -11.88 10.32 -16.45
N MET A 143 -12.02 10.57 -17.75
CA MET A 143 -12.56 9.59 -18.70
C MET A 143 -11.68 8.36 -18.96
N ILE A 144 -10.42 8.35 -18.54
CA ILE A 144 -9.56 7.15 -18.64
C ILE A 144 -10.17 5.96 -17.89
N ALA A 145 -10.96 6.23 -16.83
CA ALA A 145 -11.66 5.20 -16.06
C ALA A 145 -12.74 4.45 -16.88
N GLN A 146 -13.11 4.92 -18.05
CA GLN A 146 -14.05 4.28 -18.97
C GLN A 146 -13.36 3.52 -20.11
N ASP A 147 -12.02 3.57 -20.16
CA ASP A 147 -11.23 2.86 -21.18
C ASP A 147 -10.80 1.48 -20.63
N PRO A 148 -11.39 0.37 -21.11
CA PRO A 148 -11.08 -0.97 -20.61
C PRO A 148 -9.67 -1.45 -21.01
N THR A 149 -8.94 -0.69 -21.82
CA THR A 149 -7.55 -1.00 -22.21
C THR A 149 -6.51 -0.37 -21.28
N GLN A 150 -6.96 0.45 -20.31
CA GLN A 150 -6.14 1.18 -19.37
C GLN A 150 -6.37 0.68 -17.93
N HIS A 151 -5.36 0.79 -17.06
CA HIS A 151 -5.50 0.42 -15.65
C HIS A 151 -6.05 1.55 -14.76
N PRO A 152 -5.75 2.86 -15.00
CA PRO A 152 -6.26 3.93 -14.16
C PRO A 152 -7.79 3.96 -14.10
N GLY A 153 -8.33 4.12 -12.88
CA GLY A 153 -9.77 4.13 -12.61
C GLY A 153 -10.39 2.73 -12.42
N SER A 154 -9.57 1.68 -12.21
CA SER A 154 -10.01 0.29 -12.14
C SER A 154 -9.75 -0.35 -10.78
N ILE A 155 -10.43 -1.47 -10.53
CA ILE A 155 -10.06 -2.45 -9.50
C ILE A 155 -9.30 -3.58 -10.17
N ILE A 156 -8.07 -3.77 -9.77
CA ILE A 156 -7.19 -4.83 -10.27
C ILE A 156 -7.39 -6.10 -9.45
N ARG A 157 -7.46 -7.26 -10.11
CA ARG A 157 -7.42 -8.59 -9.50
C ARG A 157 -6.25 -9.37 -10.08
N ILE A 158 -5.32 -9.77 -9.24
CA ILE A 158 -4.18 -10.64 -9.59
C ILE A 158 -4.05 -11.76 -8.57
N LYS A 159 -3.28 -12.80 -8.88
CA LYS A 159 -2.88 -13.78 -7.87
C LYS A 159 -1.82 -13.20 -6.94
N LEU A 160 -1.60 -13.84 -5.79
CA LEU A 160 -0.60 -13.38 -4.81
C LEU A 160 0.85 -13.42 -5.33
N ASP A 161 1.12 -14.14 -6.41
CA ASP A 161 2.41 -14.16 -7.12
C ASP A 161 2.50 -13.14 -8.27
N GLY A 162 1.41 -12.37 -8.52
CA GLY A 162 1.31 -11.39 -9.59
C GLY A 162 0.79 -11.94 -10.92
N SER A 163 0.57 -13.26 -11.03
CA SER A 163 0.02 -13.83 -12.26
C SER A 163 -1.44 -13.42 -12.47
N ILE A 164 -1.83 -13.31 -13.76
CA ILE A 164 -3.19 -12.90 -14.14
C ILE A 164 -4.11 -14.13 -14.06
N PRO A 165 -5.25 -14.05 -13.36
CA PRO A 165 -6.27 -15.08 -13.36
C PRO A 165 -6.82 -15.33 -14.79
N ARG A 166 -7.13 -16.60 -15.11
CA ARG A 166 -7.63 -16.96 -16.46
C ARG A 166 -9.01 -16.42 -16.77
N ASP A 167 -9.76 -16.07 -15.73
CA ASP A 167 -11.15 -15.59 -15.77
C ASP A 167 -11.27 -14.09 -15.51
N ASN A 168 -10.19 -13.35 -15.72
CA ASN A 168 -10.19 -11.88 -15.67
C ASN A 168 -10.79 -11.29 -16.94
#